data_2d4839c0c66b168ad0dafddabd155bad
#
_entry.id   2d4839c0c66b168ad0dafddabd155bad
#
_cell.length_a   1.000
_cell.length_b   1.000
_cell.length_c   1.000
_cell.angle_alpha   90.00
_cell.angle_beta   90.00
_cell.angle_gamma   90.00
#
_symmetry.space_group_name_H-M   'P 1'
#
loop_
_entity.id
_entity.type
_entity.pdbx_description
1 polymer ?
#
loop_
_entity_poly.entity_id
_entity_poly.type
_entity_poly.pdbx_seq_one_letter_code
_entity_poly.pdbx_strand_id
1 'polypeptide(L)'
;MCLSGGRRECRRKAMTIKEVCEKYNLTPDTLRYYERVGVIPEVTRTAGGIRDYQEVDIGWVENAVCMRDAGVPVEMLIEYVKLFREGDHTIDARTNLLKEVREQILENRKKYDIALEKLEYKIGRYEIAQKTGKLTWE
;
A
#
# COMPACT_ATOMS: atom_id res chain seq x y z
N MET A 1 8.11 5.23 8.86
CA MET A 1 7.07 6.22 9.14
C MET A 1 5.86 5.50 9.70
N CYS A 2 5.80 5.38 11.01
CA CYS A 2 4.62 4.84 11.67
C CYS A 2 3.61 5.95 11.87
N LEU A 3 2.50 5.90 11.18
CA LEU A 3 1.32 6.67 11.50
C LEU A 3 0.56 5.93 12.59
N SER A 4 1.14 5.85 13.78
CA SER A 4 0.43 5.34 14.94
C SER A 4 0.27 6.44 15.95
N GLY A 5 -0.92 7.02 15.98
CA GLY A 5 -1.40 7.69 17.17
C GLY A 5 -1.49 6.68 18.29
N GLY A 6 -0.64 6.85 19.27
CA GLY A 6 -0.81 6.45 20.65
C GLY A 6 -1.46 5.12 21.01
N ARG A 7 -0.86 3.99 20.64
CA ARG A 7 -0.96 2.77 21.43
C ARG A 7 0.45 2.23 21.67
N ARG A 8 0.75 1.86 22.89
CA ARG A 8 1.97 1.12 23.21
C ARG A 8 1.89 -0.20 22.47
N GLU A 9 2.37 -0.20 21.22
CA GLU A 9 2.50 -1.43 20.48
C GLU A 9 3.60 -2.25 21.12
N CYS A 10 3.27 -3.48 21.45
CA CYS A 10 4.23 -4.51 21.78
C CYS A 10 5.28 -4.53 20.67
N ARG A 11 6.57 -4.37 21.00
CA ARG A 11 7.66 -4.38 20.01
C ARG A 11 7.53 -5.63 19.15
N ARG A 12 7.32 -5.42 17.86
CA ARG A 12 7.23 -6.55 16.92
C ARG A 12 8.58 -7.25 16.88
N LYS A 13 8.54 -8.58 16.98
CA LYS A 13 9.74 -9.40 16.82
C LYS A 13 10.24 -9.26 15.38
N ALA A 14 11.59 -9.23 15.22
CA ALA A 14 12.22 -9.31 13.90
C ALA A 14 11.72 -10.53 13.11
N MET A 15 11.55 -10.35 11.80
CA MET A 15 10.96 -11.36 10.92
C MET A 15 11.92 -11.73 9.78
N THR A 16 11.87 -13.00 9.37
CA THR A 16 12.53 -13.46 8.15
C THR A 16 11.72 -13.00 6.92
N ILE A 17 12.36 -13.03 5.74
CA ILE A 17 11.66 -12.72 4.48
C ILE A 17 10.44 -13.64 4.28
N LYS A 18 10.55 -14.91 4.64
CA LYS A 18 9.45 -15.87 4.55
C LYS A 18 8.26 -15.46 5.42
N GLU A 19 8.52 -15.07 6.66
CA GLU A 19 7.50 -14.64 7.60
C GLU A 19 6.80 -13.35 7.13
N VAL A 20 7.56 -12.39 6.59
CA VAL A 20 7.01 -11.15 6.02
C VAL A 20 6.13 -11.45 4.80
N CYS A 21 6.58 -12.34 3.92
CA CYS A 21 5.79 -12.76 2.75
C CYS A 21 4.47 -13.41 3.15
N GLU A 22 4.47 -14.27 4.15
CA GLU A 22 3.26 -14.91 4.65
C GLU A 22 2.29 -13.88 5.25
N LYS A 23 2.82 -12.93 6.02
CA LYS A 23 2.01 -11.91 6.70
C LYS A 23 1.33 -10.95 5.72
N TYR A 24 2.04 -10.52 4.69
CA TYR A 24 1.56 -9.48 3.76
C TYR A 24 1.16 -10.01 2.39
N ASN A 25 1.10 -11.33 2.24
CA ASN A 25 0.74 -12.00 0.98
C ASN A 25 1.59 -11.53 -0.20
N LEU A 26 2.90 -11.54 0.01
CA LEU A 26 3.90 -11.19 -1.00
C LEU A 26 4.77 -12.38 -1.34
N THR A 27 5.44 -12.32 -2.48
CA THR A 27 6.49 -13.28 -2.83
C THR A 27 7.86 -12.73 -2.40
N PRO A 28 8.85 -13.61 -2.12
CA PRO A 28 10.21 -13.16 -1.84
C PRO A 28 10.80 -12.31 -2.98
N ASP A 29 10.49 -12.65 -4.22
CA ASP A 29 10.94 -11.87 -5.40
C ASP A 29 10.39 -10.46 -5.40
N THR A 30 9.14 -10.27 -5.01
CA THR A 30 8.52 -8.95 -4.88
C THR A 30 9.22 -8.11 -3.81
N LEU A 31 9.49 -8.70 -2.64
CA LEU A 31 10.19 -7.99 -1.56
C LEU A 31 11.62 -7.63 -1.94
N ARG A 32 12.34 -8.53 -2.61
CA ARG A 32 13.69 -8.24 -3.11
C ARG A 32 13.65 -7.14 -4.17
N TYR A 33 12.66 -7.17 -5.04
CA TYR A 33 12.43 -6.13 -6.04
C TYR A 33 12.18 -4.77 -5.38
N TYR A 34 11.32 -4.71 -4.37
CA TYR A 34 11.02 -3.46 -3.65
C TYR A 34 12.26 -2.84 -3.02
N GLU A 35 13.12 -3.65 -2.44
CA GLU A 35 14.40 -3.17 -1.89
C GLU A 35 15.35 -2.70 -2.98
N ARG A 36 15.47 -3.48 -4.06
CA ARG A 36 16.39 -3.19 -5.16
C ARG A 36 16.07 -1.89 -5.88
N VAL A 37 14.81 -1.63 -6.17
CA VAL A 37 14.39 -0.42 -6.89
C VAL A 37 14.12 0.77 -5.98
N GLY A 38 14.08 0.57 -4.67
CA GLY A 38 13.93 1.64 -3.69
C GLY A 38 12.49 1.97 -3.31
N VAL A 39 11.54 1.05 -3.49
CA VAL A 39 10.18 1.18 -2.95
C VAL A 39 10.21 1.17 -1.42
N ILE A 40 11.14 0.41 -0.87
CA ILE A 40 11.48 0.41 0.55
C ILE A 40 13.00 0.69 0.69
N PRO A 41 13.45 1.25 1.82
CA PRO A 41 14.87 1.38 2.11
C PRO A 41 15.56 0.01 2.23
N GLU A 42 16.88 0.00 2.23
CA GLU A 42 17.65 -1.21 2.48
C GLU A 42 17.24 -1.86 3.79
N VAL A 43 16.97 -3.15 3.72
CA VAL A 43 16.51 -3.94 4.87
C VAL A 43 17.71 -4.28 5.76
N THR A 44 17.49 -4.25 7.07
CA THR A 44 18.47 -4.69 8.06
C THR A 44 18.93 -6.13 7.79
N ARG A 45 20.21 -6.40 7.97
CA ARG A 45 20.77 -7.72 7.76
C ARG A 45 21.45 -8.26 9.01
N THR A 46 21.46 -9.58 9.16
CA THR A 46 22.26 -10.27 10.17
C THR A 46 23.75 -10.13 9.86
N ALA A 47 24.59 -10.50 10.81
CA ALA A 47 26.04 -10.54 10.62
C ALA A 47 26.46 -11.42 9.43
N GLY A 48 25.66 -12.46 9.10
CA GLY A 48 25.86 -13.35 7.96
C GLY A 48 25.31 -12.83 6.63
N GLY A 49 24.76 -11.60 6.59
CA GLY A 49 24.24 -10.98 5.37
C GLY A 49 22.83 -11.39 5.00
N ILE A 50 22.13 -12.08 5.86
CA ILE A 50 20.73 -12.50 5.63
C ILE A 50 19.78 -11.36 6.06
N ARG A 51 18.74 -11.12 5.27
CA ARG A 51 17.71 -10.13 5.58
C ARG A 51 17.03 -10.45 6.92
N ASP A 52 17.00 -9.44 7.79
CA ASP A 52 16.41 -9.52 9.12
C ASP A 52 15.48 -8.31 9.31
N TYR A 53 14.22 -8.49 8.95
CA TYR A 53 13.21 -7.41 8.94
C TYR A 53 12.91 -6.97 10.37
N GLN A 54 13.47 -5.85 10.76
CA GLN A 54 13.21 -5.20 12.03
C GLN A 54 11.87 -4.45 11.98
N GLU A 55 11.41 -3.95 13.10
CA GLU A 55 10.15 -3.20 13.18
C GLU A 55 10.08 -2.04 12.17
N VAL A 56 11.16 -1.30 12.01
CA VAL A 56 11.25 -0.20 11.04
C VAL A 56 11.12 -0.71 9.60
N ASP A 57 11.76 -1.82 9.28
CA ASP A 57 11.69 -2.42 7.95
C ASP A 57 10.27 -2.91 7.64
N ILE A 58 9.62 -3.54 8.61
CA ILE A 58 8.23 -4.01 8.49
C ILE A 58 7.29 -2.84 8.26
N GLY A 59 7.49 -1.71 8.96
CA GLY A 59 6.70 -0.50 8.75
C GLY A 59 6.78 0.02 7.31
N TRP A 60 7.96 -0.01 6.69
CA TRP A 60 8.13 0.35 5.29
C TRP A 60 7.42 -0.62 4.35
N VAL A 61 7.48 -1.93 4.64
CA VAL A 61 6.77 -2.94 3.85
C VAL A 61 5.26 -2.74 3.94
N GLU A 62 4.71 -2.54 5.15
CA GLU A 62 3.29 -2.27 5.35
C GLU A 62 2.82 -1.06 4.54
N ASN A 63 3.58 0.03 4.59
CA ASN A 63 3.26 1.22 3.82
C ASN A 63 3.28 0.96 2.32
N ALA A 64 4.29 0.25 1.83
CA ALA A 64 4.40 -0.09 0.41
C ALA A 64 3.22 -0.94 -0.06
N VAL A 65 2.85 -1.97 0.70
CA VAL A 65 1.70 -2.84 0.39
C VAL A 65 0.40 -2.02 0.36
N CYS A 66 0.16 -1.22 1.39
CA CYS A 66 -1.04 -0.38 1.48
C CYS A 66 -1.16 0.60 0.31
N MET A 67 -0.08 1.29 -0.02
CA MET A 67 -0.08 2.27 -1.12
C MET A 67 -0.21 1.59 -2.48
N ARG A 68 0.43 0.45 -2.68
CA ARG A 68 0.30 -0.31 -3.92
C ARG A 68 -1.12 -0.86 -4.10
N ASP A 69 -1.73 -1.35 -3.05
CA ASP A 69 -3.12 -1.82 -3.08
C ASP A 69 -4.10 -0.69 -3.39
N ALA A 70 -3.79 0.53 -2.96
CA ALA A 70 -4.56 1.72 -3.30
C ALA A 70 -4.29 2.26 -4.72
N GLY A 71 -3.40 1.61 -5.48
CA GLY A 71 -3.09 1.97 -6.85
C GLY A 71 -2.08 3.10 -7.01
N VAL A 72 -1.29 3.40 -5.98
CA VAL A 72 -0.23 4.42 -6.06
C VAL A 72 0.91 3.88 -6.93
N PRO A 73 1.36 4.65 -7.94
CA PRO A 73 2.47 4.24 -8.79
C PRO A 73 3.76 3.99 -8.02
N VAL A 74 4.52 2.97 -8.44
CA VAL A 74 5.81 2.60 -7.83
C VAL A 74 6.77 3.80 -7.79
N GLU A 75 6.77 4.61 -8.84
CA GLU A 75 7.65 5.77 -8.98
C GLU A 75 7.48 6.79 -7.86
N MET A 76 6.25 7.00 -7.38
CA MET A 76 5.97 7.89 -6.26
C MET A 76 6.55 7.37 -4.94
N LEU A 77 6.50 6.06 -4.74
CA LEU A 77 7.07 5.42 -3.55
C LEU A 77 8.60 5.47 -3.57
N ILE A 78 9.20 5.26 -4.72
CA ILE A 78 10.65 5.37 -4.92
C ILE A 78 11.12 6.80 -4.62
N GLU A 79 10.42 7.80 -5.15
CA GLU A 79 10.75 9.21 -4.92
C GLU A 79 10.64 9.56 -3.43
N TYR A 80 9.63 9.07 -2.73
CA TYR A 80 9.48 9.31 -1.30
C TYR A 80 10.66 8.75 -0.50
N VAL A 81 11.07 7.50 -0.77
CA VAL A 81 12.21 6.88 -0.09
C VAL A 81 13.50 7.65 -0.37
N LYS A 82 13.69 8.07 -1.61
CA LYS A 82 14.85 8.87 -2.02
C LYS A 82 14.93 10.17 -1.21
N LEU A 83 13.84 10.92 -1.17
CA LEU A 83 13.77 12.17 -0.41
C LEU A 83 13.96 11.96 1.08
N PHE A 84 13.38 10.90 1.63
CA PHE A 84 13.55 10.54 3.02
C PHE A 84 15.03 10.31 3.36
N ARG A 85 15.76 9.60 2.50
CA ARG A 85 17.19 9.31 2.69
C ARG A 85 18.06 10.58 2.61
N GLU A 86 17.65 11.57 1.86
CA GLU A 86 18.37 12.84 1.73
C GLU A 86 18.34 13.68 3.02
N GLY A 87 17.35 13.42 3.91
CA GLY A 87 17.28 14.05 5.23
C GLY A 87 16.19 15.11 5.35
N ASP A 88 16.21 15.82 6.48
CA ASP A 88 15.11 16.69 6.89
C ASP A 88 14.96 17.96 6.04
N HIS A 89 15.99 18.34 5.27
CA HIS A 89 15.86 19.45 4.32
C HIS A 89 14.86 19.17 3.20
N THR A 90 14.41 17.91 3.06
CA THR A 90 13.41 17.49 2.07
C THR A 90 11.99 17.42 2.61
N ILE A 91 11.74 17.87 3.85
CA ILE A 91 10.40 17.79 4.48
C ILE A 91 9.34 18.46 3.61
N ASP A 92 9.59 19.65 3.08
CA ASP A 92 8.63 20.35 2.23
C ASP A 92 8.35 19.58 0.92
N ALA A 93 9.41 19.05 0.28
CA ALA A 93 9.28 18.24 -0.92
C ALA A 93 8.51 16.96 -0.64
N ARG A 94 8.77 16.31 0.49
CA ARG A 94 8.03 15.11 0.91
C ARG A 94 6.56 15.42 1.18
N THR A 95 6.27 16.53 1.83
CA THR A 95 4.89 16.99 2.08
C THR A 95 4.14 17.17 0.77
N ASN A 96 4.74 17.84 -0.21
CA ASN A 96 4.12 18.05 -1.51
C ASN A 96 3.89 16.74 -2.24
N LEU A 97 4.85 15.81 -2.21
CA LEU A 97 4.72 14.49 -2.80
C LEU A 97 3.59 13.69 -2.15
N LEU A 98 3.48 13.72 -0.81
CA LEU A 98 2.39 13.03 -0.11
C LEU A 98 1.02 13.60 -0.46
N LYS A 99 0.92 14.89 -0.71
CA LYS A 99 -0.31 15.51 -1.22
C LYS A 99 -0.67 15.01 -2.61
N GLU A 100 0.31 14.84 -3.49
CA GLU A 100 0.10 14.24 -4.82
C GLU A 100 -0.35 12.78 -4.72
N VAL A 101 0.27 12.00 -3.83
CA VAL A 101 -0.15 10.62 -3.53
C VAL A 101 -1.60 10.59 -3.08
N ARG A 102 -2.00 11.51 -2.20
CA ARG A 102 -3.38 11.64 -1.73
C ARG A 102 -4.34 11.90 -2.90
N GLU A 103 -4.00 12.81 -3.79
CA GLU A 103 -4.83 13.11 -4.97
C GLU A 103 -4.97 11.88 -5.87
N GLN A 104 -3.91 11.10 -6.05
CA GLN A 104 -3.96 9.85 -6.82
C GLN A 104 -4.92 8.84 -6.20
N ILE A 105 -4.89 8.70 -4.89
CA ILE A 105 -5.80 7.80 -4.16
C ILE A 105 -7.24 8.28 -4.29
N LEU A 106 -7.49 9.58 -4.17
CA LEU A 106 -8.83 10.16 -4.32
C LEU A 106 -9.41 9.92 -5.72
N GLU A 107 -8.59 10.05 -6.76
CA GLU A 107 -8.99 9.74 -8.13
C GLU A 107 -9.33 8.25 -8.29
N ASN A 108 -8.50 7.37 -7.73
CA ASN A 108 -8.74 5.93 -7.78
C ASN A 108 -10.03 5.57 -7.05
N ARG A 109 -10.28 6.16 -5.89
CA ARG A 109 -11.51 5.98 -5.13
C ARG A 109 -12.74 6.39 -5.94
N LYS A 110 -12.67 7.51 -6.62
CA LYS A 110 -13.75 8.01 -7.48
C LYS A 110 -14.10 7.01 -8.59
N LYS A 111 -13.11 6.39 -9.19
CA LYS A 111 -13.33 5.34 -10.22
C LYS A 111 -14.10 4.15 -9.65
N TYR A 112 -13.76 3.73 -8.45
CA TYR A 112 -14.47 2.65 -7.75
C TYR A 112 -15.91 3.06 -7.41
N ASP A 113 -16.13 4.28 -6.93
CA ASP A 113 -17.46 4.79 -6.61
C ASP A 113 -18.36 4.79 -7.85
N ILE A 114 -17.84 5.22 -9.00
CA ILE A 114 -18.59 5.20 -10.27
C ILE A 114 -18.93 3.76 -10.69
N ALA A 115 -17.96 2.85 -10.58
CA ALA A 115 -18.18 1.44 -10.92
C ALA A 115 -19.23 0.80 -10.01
N LEU A 116 -19.16 1.09 -8.70
CA LEU A 116 -20.14 0.61 -7.72
C LEU A 116 -21.55 1.14 -8.02
N GLU A 117 -21.68 2.41 -8.34
CA GLU A 117 -22.97 3.02 -8.69
C GLU A 117 -23.63 2.30 -9.87
N LYS A 118 -22.85 2.03 -10.93
CA LYS A 118 -23.34 1.28 -12.10
C LYS A 118 -23.74 -0.14 -11.74
N LEU A 119 -22.95 -0.79 -10.91
CA LEU A 119 -23.22 -2.17 -10.49
C LEU A 119 -24.45 -2.25 -9.59
N GLU A 120 -24.60 -1.34 -8.64
CA GLU A 120 -25.78 -1.27 -7.77
C GLU A 120 -27.07 -1.06 -8.56
N TYR A 121 -27.03 -0.19 -9.56
CA TYR A 121 -28.17 -0.01 -10.47
C TYR A 121 -28.53 -1.33 -11.17
N LYS A 122 -27.54 -2.03 -11.72
CA LYS A 122 -27.75 -3.31 -12.40
C LYS A 122 -28.30 -4.37 -11.45
N ILE A 123 -27.73 -4.50 -10.26
CA ILE A 123 -28.21 -5.43 -9.23
C ILE A 123 -29.68 -5.15 -8.91
N GLY A 124 -30.04 -3.90 -8.70
CA GLY A 124 -31.42 -3.50 -8.42
C GLY A 124 -32.38 -3.94 -9.53
N ARG A 125 -31.99 -3.80 -10.79
CA ARG A 125 -32.82 -4.27 -11.93
C ARG A 125 -32.96 -5.79 -11.92
N TYR A 126 -31.93 -6.51 -11.64
CA TYR A 126 -31.95 -7.98 -11.52
C TYR A 126 -32.81 -8.47 -10.34
N GLU A 127 -32.73 -7.80 -9.21
CA GLU A 127 -33.54 -8.13 -8.03
C GLU A 127 -35.04 -7.98 -8.34
N ILE A 128 -35.43 -6.94 -9.10
CA ILE A 128 -36.79 -6.77 -9.59
C ILE A 128 -37.15 -7.90 -10.54
N ALA A 129 -36.27 -8.24 -11.48
CA ALA A 129 -36.48 -9.32 -12.43
C ALA A 129 -36.68 -10.69 -11.75
N GLN A 130 -35.99 -10.95 -10.65
CA GLN A 130 -36.17 -12.15 -9.83
C GLN A 130 -37.61 -12.28 -9.31
N LYS A 131 -38.27 -11.16 -9.00
CA LYS A 131 -39.65 -11.13 -8.51
C LYS A 131 -40.65 -11.19 -9.63
N THR A 132 -40.40 -10.52 -10.74
CA THR A 132 -41.34 -10.38 -11.86
C THR A 132 -41.17 -11.39 -12.98
N GLY A 133 -39.99 -12.06 -13.01
CA GLY A 133 -39.62 -12.97 -14.09
C GLY A 133 -39.19 -12.29 -15.39
N LYS A 134 -39.07 -10.96 -15.41
CA LYS A 134 -38.71 -10.19 -16.60
C LYS A 134 -37.70 -9.08 -16.28
N LEU A 135 -36.59 -9.07 -17.02
CA LEU A 135 -35.58 -8.03 -16.92
C LEU A 135 -35.92 -6.83 -17.79
N THR A 136 -36.00 -5.65 -17.19
CA THR A 136 -36.17 -4.37 -17.88
C THR A 136 -35.15 -3.36 -17.35
N TRP A 137 -34.76 -2.40 -18.18
CA TRP A 137 -33.76 -1.39 -17.87
C TRP A 137 -34.33 0.02 -17.64
N GLU A 138 -35.62 0.09 -17.52
CA GLU A 138 -36.32 1.36 -17.25
C GLU A 138 -36.37 1.73 -15.77
#